data_8cd120e89f06c8881ae75893c03b5b16
#
_entry.id   8cd120e89f06c8881ae75893c03b5b16
#
_cell.length_a   1.000
_cell.length_b   1.000
_cell.length_c   1.000
_cell.angle_alpha   90.00
_cell.angle_beta   90.00
_cell.angle_gamma   90.00
#
_symmetry.space_group_name_H-M   'P 1'
#
loop_
_entity.id
_entity.type
_entity.pdbx_description
1 polymer ?
#
loop_
_entity_poly.entity_id
_entity_poly.type
_entity_poly.pdbx_seq_one_letter_code
_entity_poly.pdbx_strand_id
1 'polypeptide(L)'
;FIHDAARPLINNELVDELITTSKNRSILIVAKKINDTVKNIENNVVKRTVDRLNLWTAETPQIFDYKKLEGIYNKLGDNFTEYTDEAAMAETFEKVDIFENRNLNIKVTDKKDIRLISKIKRTQKVGIGIDFHTLIEGNGLVLGGYKIPCNYKSKAHSDGDVLTHSIIDALCGALNLGDIGEHFPNT
;
A
#
# COMPACT_ATOMS: atom_id res chain seq x y z
N PHE A 1 -4.87 -9.90 16.42
CA PHE A 1 -4.42 -8.69 15.73
C PHE A 1 -5.56 -7.70 15.61
N ILE A 2 -5.34 -6.48 16.08
CA ILE A 2 -6.22 -5.32 15.88
C ILE A 2 -5.45 -4.32 15.03
N HIS A 3 -6.05 -3.86 13.93
CA HIS A 3 -5.35 -2.97 13.00
C HIS A 3 -6.27 -1.87 12.46
N ASP A 4 -5.76 -0.64 12.42
CA ASP A 4 -6.43 0.50 11.82
C ASP A 4 -6.58 0.30 10.31
N ALA A 5 -7.79 0.24 9.78
CA ALA A 5 -8.02 0.25 8.33
C ALA A 5 -7.41 1.49 7.64
N ALA A 6 -7.16 2.55 8.41
CA ALA A 6 -6.52 3.77 7.95
C ALA A 6 -4.98 3.67 7.81
N ARG A 7 -4.35 2.50 8.08
CA ARG A 7 -2.90 2.28 7.90
C ARG A 7 -2.62 1.29 6.76
N PRO A 8 -2.71 1.71 5.50
CA PRO A 8 -2.67 0.82 4.36
C PRO A 8 -1.27 0.35 3.95
N LEU A 9 -0.21 0.69 4.68
CA LEU A 9 1.18 0.34 4.36
C LEU A 9 1.68 -0.90 5.10
N ILE A 10 0.81 -1.61 5.83
CA ILE A 10 1.16 -2.92 6.40
C ILE A 10 1.57 -3.89 5.29
N ASN A 11 2.63 -4.67 5.54
CA ASN A 11 3.14 -5.68 4.63
C ASN A 11 3.29 -7.03 5.35
N ASN A 12 3.49 -8.10 4.58
CA ASN A 12 3.62 -9.46 5.12
C ASN A 12 4.84 -9.60 6.02
N GLU A 13 5.95 -8.93 5.70
CA GLU A 13 7.19 -9.00 6.48
C GLU A 13 6.95 -8.52 7.92
N LEU A 14 6.31 -7.36 8.08
CA LEU A 14 5.95 -6.84 9.41
C LEU A 14 5.02 -7.81 10.16
N VAL A 15 4.04 -8.40 9.48
CA VAL A 15 3.11 -9.35 10.10
C VAL A 15 3.85 -10.61 10.57
N ASP A 16 4.76 -11.17 9.77
CA ASP A 16 5.54 -12.35 10.11
C ASP A 16 6.51 -12.09 11.28
N GLU A 17 7.17 -10.92 11.30
CA GLU A 17 7.99 -10.48 12.43
C GLU A 17 7.18 -10.34 13.72
N LEU A 18 5.99 -9.77 13.64
CA LEU A 18 5.09 -9.61 14.78
C LEU A 18 4.59 -10.95 15.30
N ILE A 19 4.20 -11.88 14.43
CA ILE A 19 3.80 -13.26 14.81
C ILE A 19 4.96 -13.95 15.56
N THR A 20 6.17 -13.82 15.02
CA THR A 20 7.36 -14.42 15.63
C THR A 20 7.66 -13.81 17.00
N THR A 21 7.60 -12.49 17.10
CA THR A 21 7.92 -11.74 18.32
C THR A 21 6.87 -11.94 19.42
N SER A 22 5.61 -12.14 19.04
CA SER A 22 4.48 -12.30 19.99
C SER A 22 4.41 -13.66 20.68
N LYS A 23 5.13 -14.69 20.20
CA LYS A 23 5.00 -16.08 20.73
C LYS A 23 5.12 -16.21 22.25
N ASN A 24 5.93 -15.33 22.88
CA ASN A 24 6.15 -15.35 24.35
C ASN A 24 5.65 -14.06 25.02
N ARG A 25 4.75 -13.33 24.39
CA ARG A 25 4.19 -12.08 24.89
C ARG A 25 2.68 -12.12 24.80
N SER A 26 2.04 -11.67 25.89
CA SER A 26 0.57 -11.66 25.94
C SER A 26 -0.01 -10.47 25.16
N ILE A 27 0.71 -9.33 25.21
CA ILE A 27 0.30 -8.09 24.55
C ILE A 27 1.55 -7.47 23.93
N LEU A 28 1.48 -7.16 22.64
CA LEU A 28 2.56 -6.55 21.89
C LEU A 28 1.98 -5.48 20.97
N ILE A 29 2.48 -4.25 21.06
CA ILE A 29 2.05 -3.17 20.17
C ILE A 29 3.19 -2.69 19.28
N VAL A 30 2.85 -2.29 18.09
CA VAL A 30 3.79 -1.60 17.18
C VAL A 30 3.95 -0.17 17.68
N ALA A 31 5.19 0.28 17.78
CA ALA A 31 5.48 1.65 18.23
C ALA A 31 6.72 2.21 17.52
N LYS A 32 6.81 3.54 17.47
CA LYS A 32 7.90 4.27 16.84
C LYS A 32 8.42 5.37 17.79
N LYS A 33 9.74 5.51 17.88
CA LYS A 33 10.38 6.60 18.65
C LYS A 33 10.01 7.96 18.07
N ILE A 34 9.76 8.92 18.96
CA ILE A 34 9.58 10.31 18.56
C ILE A 34 10.95 10.94 18.28
N ASN A 35 11.16 11.36 17.03
CA ASN A 35 12.40 12.00 16.61
C ASN A 35 12.35 13.54 16.72
N ASP A 36 11.16 14.12 16.66
CA ASP A 36 10.97 15.57 16.76
C ASP A 36 10.98 16.06 18.20
N THR A 37 11.29 17.34 18.41
CA THR A 37 11.20 17.96 19.72
C THR A 37 9.74 18.11 20.13
N VAL A 38 9.37 17.50 21.26
CA VAL A 38 8.01 17.55 21.81
C VAL A 38 7.86 18.78 22.70
N LYS A 39 6.82 19.57 22.45
CA LYS A 39 6.46 20.73 23.27
C LYS A 39 5.11 20.51 23.95
N ASN A 40 5.05 20.83 25.22
CA ASN A 40 3.77 20.98 25.92
C ASN A 40 3.27 22.41 25.67
N ILE A 41 2.05 22.53 25.12
CA ILE A 41 1.45 23.80 24.72
C ILE A 41 0.14 24.02 25.46
N GLU A 42 -0.04 25.23 25.95
CA GLU A 42 -1.30 25.66 26.55
C GLU A 42 -1.65 27.05 26.02
N ASN A 43 -2.88 27.25 25.56
CA ASN A 43 -3.36 28.50 24.95
C ASN A 43 -2.44 29.04 23.83
N ASN A 44 -1.97 28.15 22.95
CA ASN A 44 -1.03 28.45 21.87
C ASN A 44 0.36 28.97 22.31
N VAL A 45 0.70 28.85 23.60
CA VAL A 45 2.01 29.23 24.15
C VAL A 45 2.77 27.98 24.59
N VAL A 46 4.05 27.90 24.22
CA VAL A 46 4.94 26.83 24.68
C VAL A 46 5.17 26.96 26.18
N LYS A 47 4.74 25.97 26.97
CA LYS A 47 4.99 25.91 28.41
C LYS A 47 6.35 25.30 28.72
N ARG A 48 6.67 24.18 28.10
CA ARG A 48 7.96 23.49 28.26
C ARG A 48 8.28 22.57 27.12
N THR A 49 9.57 22.22 26.98
CA THR A 49 10.03 21.08 26.21
C THR A 49 9.85 19.80 27.00
N VAL A 50 9.27 18.78 26.41
CA VAL A 50 9.11 17.45 27.03
C VAL A 50 10.33 16.62 26.69
N ASP A 51 10.91 15.93 27.65
CA ASP A 51 11.95 14.93 27.38
C ASP A 51 11.33 13.77 26.58
N ARG A 52 11.90 13.52 25.42
CA ARG A 52 11.39 12.50 24.48
C ARG A 52 12.11 11.16 24.58
N LEU A 53 13.09 10.99 25.45
CA LEU A 53 13.93 9.79 25.51
C LEU A 53 13.09 8.51 25.60
N ASN A 54 12.01 8.54 26.37
CA ASN A 54 11.10 7.42 26.59
C ASN A 54 9.70 7.64 25.95
N LEU A 55 9.57 8.59 25.02
CA LEU A 55 8.31 8.83 24.34
C LEU A 55 8.29 8.13 22.98
N TRP A 56 7.20 7.40 22.77
CA TRP A 56 6.93 6.66 21.55
C TRP A 56 5.54 6.97 21.04
N THR A 57 5.34 6.91 19.75
CA THR A 57 4.01 6.90 19.15
C THR A 57 3.54 5.45 19.02
N ALA A 58 2.39 5.13 19.59
CA ALA A 58 1.74 3.84 19.38
C ALA A 58 1.16 3.78 17.97
N GLU A 59 1.36 2.65 17.33
CA GLU A 59 0.83 2.33 16.02
C GLU A 59 0.02 1.03 16.10
N THR A 60 -0.58 0.64 14.99
CA THR A 60 -1.15 -0.69 14.82
C THR A 60 -0.42 -1.43 13.69
N PRO A 61 -0.34 -2.79 13.68
CA PRO A 61 -1.16 -3.73 14.49
C PRO A 61 -0.80 -3.75 15.97
N GLN A 62 -1.82 -4.01 16.78
CA GLN A 62 -1.69 -4.39 18.18
C GLN A 62 -2.08 -5.86 18.33
N ILE A 63 -1.30 -6.62 19.09
CA ILE A 63 -1.46 -8.07 19.23
C ILE A 63 -1.79 -8.38 20.67
N PHE A 64 -2.84 -9.17 20.87
CA PHE A 64 -3.32 -9.57 22.17
C PHE A 64 -3.51 -11.08 22.22
N ASP A 65 -3.19 -11.68 23.36
CA ASP A 65 -3.79 -12.94 23.73
C ASP A 65 -5.30 -12.74 23.88
N TYR A 66 -6.08 -13.57 23.19
CA TYR A 66 -7.55 -13.41 23.13
C TYR A 66 -8.19 -13.45 24.50
N LYS A 67 -7.82 -14.45 25.34
CA LYS A 67 -8.41 -14.62 26.67
C LYS A 67 -8.10 -13.44 27.61
N LYS A 68 -6.89 -12.87 27.49
CA LYS A 68 -6.52 -11.70 28.26
C LYS A 68 -7.30 -10.48 27.84
N LEU A 69 -7.41 -10.24 26.53
CA LEU A 69 -8.21 -9.13 26.03
C LEU A 69 -9.68 -9.24 26.43
N GLU A 70 -10.27 -10.41 26.25
CA GLU A 70 -11.64 -10.69 26.69
C GLU A 70 -11.82 -10.44 28.20
N GLY A 71 -10.85 -10.88 29.01
CA GLY A 71 -10.87 -10.65 30.45
C GLY A 71 -10.78 -9.16 30.83
N ILE A 72 -10.05 -8.35 30.06
CA ILE A 72 -9.96 -6.90 30.25
C ILE A 72 -11.30 -6.23 29.93
N TYR A 73 -11.92 -6.57 28.79
CA TYR A 73 -13.24 -6.06 28.43
C TYR A 73 -14.30 -6.41 29.48
N ASN A 74 -14.30 -7.67 29.98
CA ASN A 74 -15.23 -8.11 31.01
C ASN A 74 -15.05 -7.34 32.35
N LYS A 75 -13.82 -6.94 32.69
CA LYS A 75 -13.54 -6.15 33.89
C LYS A 75 -13.96 -4.70 33.75
N LEU A 76 -13.81 -4.11 32.56
CA LEU A 76 -14.12 -2.71 32.30
C LEU A 76 -15.63 -2.47 32.09
N GLY A 77 -16.37 -3.46 31.60
CA GLY A 77 -17.76 -3.28 31.22
C GLY A 77 -17.89 -2.14 30.19
N ASP A 78 -18.82 -1.23 30.40
CA ASP A 78 -19.06 -0.09 29.49
C ASP A 78 -17.98 1.01 29.55
N ASN A 79 -17.05 0.96 30.52
CA ASN A 79 -16.01 1.98 30.71
C ASN A 79 -14.86 1.87 29.68
N PHE A 80 -14.86 0.88 28.79
CA PHE A 80 -13.82 0.75 27.76
C PHE A 80 -13.78 1.94 26.81
N THR A 81 -14.87 2.69 26.66
CA THR A 81 -14.94 3.89 25.80
C THR A 81 -14.12 5.09 26.29
N GLU A 82 -13.61 5.04 27.52
CA GLU A 82 -12.76 6.09 28.09
C GLU A 82 -11.30 6.02 27.60
N TYR A 83 -10.93 4.91 26.96
CA TYR A 83 -9.56 4.68 26.48
C TYR A 83 -9.40 5.02 24.99
N THR A 84 -8.21 5.45 24.63
CA THR A 84 -7.89 5.85 23.25
C THR A 84 -7.68 4.68 22.31
N ASP A 85 -7.22 3.55 22.85
CA ASP A 85 -7.01 2.29 22.11
C ASP A 85 -7.00 1.10 23.09
N GLU A 86 -6.94 -0.13 22.55
CA GLU A 86 -6.92 -1.35 23.34
C GLU A 86 -5.65 -1.50 24.17
N ALA A 87 -4.54 -0.93 23.74
CA ALA A 87 -3.30 -0.94 24.53
C ALA A 87 -3.45 -0.12 25.80
N ALA A 88 -4.06 1.07 25.73
CA ALA A 88 -4.31 1.93 26.88
C ALA A 88 -5.22 1.23 27.92
N MET A 89 -6.22 0.45 27.46
CA MET A 89 -7.01 -0.39 28.37
C MET A 89 -6.14 -1.44 29.06
N ALA A 90 -5.31 -2.11 28.25
CA ALA A 90 -4.51 -3.24 28.72
C ALA A 90 -3.43 -2.82 29.72
N GLU A 91 -2.83 -1.65 29.58
CA GLU A 91 -1.79 -1.10 30.46
C GLU A 91 -2.23 -1.02 31.92
N THR A 92 -3.53 -0.90 32.19
CA THR A 92 -4.07 -0.85 33.55
C THR A 92 -4.09 -2.21 34.26
N PHE A 93 -3.99 -3.33 33.50
CA PHE A 93 -4.13 -4.69 34.04
C PHE A 93 -2.95 -5.60 33.73
N GLU A 94 -2.23 -5.34 32.65
CA GLU A 94 -1.23 -6.23 32.08
C GLU A 94 -0.01 -5.46 31.59
N LYS A 95 1.12 -6.18 31.50
CA LYS A 95 2.31 -5.65 30.84
C LYS A 95 2.09 -5.60 29.34
N VAL A 96 2.30 -4.43 28.73
CA VAL A 96 2.29 -4.23 27.30
C VAL A 96 3.72 -4.10 26.79
N ASP A 97 4.13 -5.02 25.93
CA ASP A 97 5.43 -4.97 25.27
C ASP A 97 5.35 -4.17 23.96
N ILE A 98 6.47 -3.59 23.53
CA ILE A 98 6.54 -2.85 22.27
C ILE A 98 7.36 -3.59 21.21
N PHE A 99 6.99 -3.42 19.95
CA PHE A 99 7.76 -3.75 18.77
C PHE A 99 8.16 -2.44 18.07
N GLU A 100 9.47 -2.18 17.97
CA GLU A 100 9.95 -0.97 17.29
C GLU A 100 9.75 -1.09 15.78
N ASN A 101 8.86 -0.28 15.23
CA ASN A 101 8.66 -0.21 13.80
C ASN A 101 9.66 0.73 13.14
N ARG A 102 10.44 0.21 12.20
CA ARG A 102 11.40 0.98 11.40
C ARG A 102 10.87 1.35 10.02
N ASN A 103 9.73 0.79 9.65
CA ASN A 103 9.10 1.00 8.35
C ASN A 103 8.08 2.14 8.37
N LEU A 104 7.66 2.55 7.18
CA LEU A 104 6.56 3.50 7.05
C LEU A 104 5.23 2.81 7.34
N ASN A 105 4.49 3.34 8.32
CA ASN A 105 3.17 2.85 8.71
C ASN A 105 2.23 4.03 8.99
N ILE A 106 2.07 4.87 7.99
CA ILE A 106 1.32 6.13 8.08
C ILE A 106 -0.16 5.83 8.29
N LYS A 107 -0.77 6.51 9.28
CA LYS A 107 -2.22 6.56 9.47
C LYS A 107 -2.78 7.67 8.57
N VAL A 108 -3.72 7.31 7.70
CA VAL A 108 -4.45 8.27 6.87
C VAL A 108 -5.43 9.02 7.73
N THR A 109 -5.15 10.29 7.99
CA THR A 109 -6.00 11.19 8.79
C THR A 109 -6.56 12.34 7.95
N ASP A 110 -5.87 12.71 6.87
CA ASP A 110 -6.31 13.77 5.97
C ASP A 110 -6.07 13.45 4.48
N LYS A 111 -6.50 14.37 3.61
CA LYS A 111 -6.36 14.22 2.15
C LYS A 111 -4.89 14.25 1.68
N LYS A 112 -3.98 14.83 2.46
CA LYS A 112 -2.55 14.88 2.10
C LYS A 112 -1.92 13.51 2.29
N ASP A 113 -2.33 12.78 3.33
CA ASP A 113 -1.87 11.42 3.60
C ASP A 113 -2.28 10.48 2.46
N ILE A 114 -3.51 10.61 1.93
CA ILE A 114 -3.97 9.84 0.77
C ILE A 114 -3.07 10.07 -0.43
N ARG A 115 -2.72 11.33 -0.72
CA ARG A 115 -1.83 11.68 -1.84
C ARG A 115 -0.43 11.11 -1.64
N LEU A 116 0.09 11.15 -0.40
CA LEU A 116 1.40 10.61 -0.07
C LEU A 116 1.43 9.09 -0.28
N ILE A 117 0.45 8.38 0.27
CA ILE A 117 0.33 6.92 0.13
C ILE A 117 0.13 6.50 -1.32
N SER A 118 -0.68 7.25 -2.09
CA SER A 118 -0.85 6.98 -3.52
C SER A 118 0.47 7.09 -4.29
N LYS A 119 1.36 8.01 -3.91
CA LYS A 119 2.71 8.11 -4.51
C LYS A 119 3.61 6.95 -4.09
N ILE A 120 3.57 6.54 -2.83
CA ILE A 120 4.37 5.42 -2.30
C ILE A 120 3.94 4.09 -2.94
N LYS A 121 2.63 3.86 -3.09
CA LYS A 121 2.07 2.64 -3.70
C LYS A 121 2.08 2.66 -5.23
N ARG A 122 2.49 3.76 -5.86
CA ARG A 122 2.50 3.87 -7.32
C ARG A 122 3.64 3.04 -7.90
N THR A 123 3.32 1.85 -8.36
CA THR A 123 4.22 1.05 -9.19
C THR A 123 4.22 1.63 -10.60
N GLN A 124 5.34 2.18 -11.05
CA GLN A 124 5.54 2.44 -12.48
C GLN A 124 5.81 1.11 -13.16
N LYS A 125 5.06 0.84 -14.23
CA LYS A 125 5.29 -0.31 -15.07
C LYS A 125 5.78 0.18 -16.42
N VAL A 126 6.74 -0.52 -16.98
CA VAL A 126 7.32 -0.23 -18.31
C VAL A 126 7.18 -1.48 -19.15
N GLY A 127 6.75 -1.32 -20.38
CA GLY A 127 6.69 -2.39 -21.35
C GLY A 127 7.22 -1.92 -22.70
N ILE A 128 7.73 -2.84 -23.49
CA ILE A 128 8.19 -2.63 -24.85
C ILE A 128 7.34 -3.54 -25.75
N GLY A 129 6.80 -2.98 -26.81
CA GLY A 129 6.10 -3.74 -27.85
C GLY A 129 6.75 -3.49 -29.20
N ILE A 130 6.90 -4.55 -29.99
CA ILE A 130 7.48 -4.53 -31.33
C ILE A 130 6.60 -5.39 -32.21
N ASP A 131 6.17 -4.83 -33.36
CA ASP A 131 5.42 -5.57 -34.38
C ASP A 131 5.96 -5.28 -35.75
N PHE A 132 5.83 -6.24 -36.66
CA PHE A 132 6.33 -6.17 -38.03
C PHE A 132 5.29 -6.67 -39.01
N HIS A 133 4.91 -5.81 -39.96
CA HIS A 133 4.04 -6.20 -41.05
C HIS A 133 4.73 -6.07 -42.43
N THR A 134 4.59 -7.07 -43.27
CA THR A 134 5.04 -6.96 -44.65
C THR A 134 4.15 -5.98 -45.41
N LEU A 135 4.75 -5.09 -46.18
CA LEU A 135 4.03 -4.20 -47.09
C LEU A 135 3.81 -4.87 -48.42
N ILE A 136 2.61 -4.74 -48.96
CA ILE A 136 2.22 -5.16 -50.30
C ILE A 136 1.56 -4.00 -51.01
N GLU A 137 1.43 -4.06 -52.35
CA GLU A 137 0.68 -3.06 -53.13
C GLU A 137 -0.76 -2.91 -52.61
N GLY A 138 -1.23 -1.67 -52.51
CA GLY A 138 -2.54 -1.38 -51.95
C GLY A 138 -2.88 0.11 -52.02
N ASN A 139 -3.93 0.52 -51.34
CA ASN A 139 -4.49 1.89 -51.40
C ASN A 139 -4.50 2.63 -50.06
N GLY A 140 -3.47 2.43 -49.28
CA GLY A 140 -3.27 3.13 -47.98
C GLY A 140 -2.82 2.22 -46.87
N LEU A 141 -2.02 2.78 -45.97
CA LEU A 141 -1.50 2.15 -44.76
C LEU A 141 -2.27 2.68 -43.55
N VAL A 142 -2.66 1.81 -42.64
CA VAL A 142 -3.29 2.22 -41.38
C VAL A 142 -2.24 2.22 -40.26
N LEU A 143 -2.10 3.34 -39.56
CA LEU A 143 -1.23 3.48 -38.40
C LEU A 143 -1.95 4.24 -37.29
N GLY A 144 -2.16 3.61 -36.13
CA GLY A 144 -2.89 4.20 -35.01
C GLY A 144 -4.34 4.57 -35.34
N GLY A 145 -4.99 3.76 -36.20
CA GLY A 145 -6.35 4.00 -36.69
C GLY A 145 -6.44 5.08 -37.78
N TYR A 146 -5.31 5.73 -38.13
CA TYR A 146 -5.31 6.75 -39.19
C TYR A 146 -4.85 6.17 -40.53
N LYS A 147 -5.63 6.38 -41.59
CA LYS A 147 -5.30 5.93 -42.94
C LYS A 147 -4.39 6.92 -43.66
N ILE A 148 -3.18 6.49 -43.98
CA ILE A 148 -2.18 7.23 -44.71
C ILE A 148 -2.35 6.90 -46.21
N PRO A 149 -2.67 7.87 -47.07
CA PRO A 149 -2.78 7.64 -48.51
C PRO A 149 -1.42 7.27 -49.12
N CYS A 150 -1.27 6.06 -49.63
CA CYS A 150 -0.08 5.60 -50.34
C CYS A 150 -0.42 4.36 -51.18
N ASN A 151 0.52 3.91 -52.00
CA ASN A 151 0.35 2.73 -52.89
C ASN A 151 0.67 1.41 -52.17
N TYR A 152 0.66 1.40 -50.86
CA TYR A 152 0.96 0.20 -50.05
C TYR A 152 -0.12 -0.03 -48.99
N LYS A 153 -0.23 -1.27 -48.52
CA LYS A 153 -1.00 -1.71 -47.36
C LYS A 153 -0.24 -2.79 -46.61
N SER A 154 -0.56 -2.98 -45.33
CA SER A 154 -0.04 -4.11 -44.57
C SER A 154 -0.64 -5.43 -45.05
N LYS A 155 0.19 -6.48 -45.17
CA LYS A 155 -0.26 -7.86 -45.33
C LYS A 155 -0.56 -8.43 -43.95
N ALA A 156 -1.83 -8.42 -43.52
CA ALA A 156 -2.26 -8.89 -42.22
C ALA A 156 -3.60 -9.60 -42.30
N HIS A 157 -3.92 -10.40 -41.28
CA HIS A 157 -5.23 -11.06 -41.15
C HIS A 157 -6.25 -10.16 -40.42
N SER A 158 -5.78 -9.03 -39.85
CA SER A 158 -6.57 -8.00 -39.13
C SER A 158 -6.60 -6.69 -39.98
N ASP A 159 -6.79 -5.57 -39.30
CA ASP A 159 -6.69 -4.22 -39.91
C ASP A 159 -5.26 -3.86 -40.35
N GLY A 160 -4.25 -4.60 -39.90
CA GLY A 160 -2.85 -4.41 -40.25
C GLY A 160 -2.21 -3.20 -39.64
N ASP A 161 -2.77 -2.67 -38.52
CA ASP A 161 -2.25 -1.52 -37.80
C ASP A 161 -1.09 -1.91 -36.90
N VAL A 162 0.11 -1.95 -37.48
CA VAL A 162 1.34 -2.32 -36.75
C VAL A 162 1.64 -1.44 -35.54
N LEU A 163 1.22 -0.16 -35.55
CA LEU A 163 1.40 0.73 -34.43
C LEU A 163 0.48 0.36 -33.25
N THR A 164 -0.79 0.08 -33.55
CA THR A 164 -1.74 -0.34 -32.52
C THR A 164 -1.35 -1.69 -31.92
N HIS A 165 -0.90 -2.64 -32.72
CA HIS A 165 -0.45 -3.96 -32.26
C HIS A 165 0.77 -3.84 -31.34
N SER A 166 1.79 -3.04 -31.72
CA SER A 166 2.96 -2.84 -30.85
C SER A 166 2.63 -2.10 -29.54
N ILE A 167 1.65 -1.18 -29.54
CA ILE A 167 1.17 -0.54 -28.30
C ILE A 167 0.48 -1.57 -27.39
N ILE A 168 -0.35 -2.46 -27.95
CA ILE A 168 -1.01 -3.52 -27.17
C ILE A 168 0.04 -4.45 -26.55
N ASP A 169 1.04 -4.89 -27.30
CA ASP A 169 2.13 -5.72 -26.79
C ASP A 169 2.93 -5.01 -25.69
N ALA A 170 3.21 -3.71 -25.85
CA ALA A 170 3.86 -2.92 -24.79
C ALA A 170 3.02 -2.89 -23.51
N LEU A 171 1.70 -2.73 -23.61
CA LEU A 171 0.78 -2.73 -22.48
C LEU A 171 0.70 -4.11 -21.82
N CYS A 172 0.56 -5.18 -22.62
CA CYS A 172 0.57 -6.55 -22.14
C CYS A 172 1.88 -6.88 -21.41
N GLY A 173 3.03 -6.54 -21.98
CA GLY A 173 4.33 -6.72 -21.35
C GLY A 173 4.48 -5.94 -20.03
N ALA A 174 4.05 -4.66 -19.98
CA ALA A 174 4.07 -3.87 -18.77
C ALA A 174 3.20 -4.47 -17.64
N LEU A 175 2.12 -5.17 -17.99
CA LEU A 175 1.16 -5.76 -17.06
C LEU A 175 1.41 -7.26 -16.80
N ASN A 176 2.40 -7.86 -17.47
CA ASN A 176 2.69 -9.29 -17.41
C ASN A 176 1.49 -10.16 -17.85
N LEU A 177 0.85 -9.76 -18.96
CA LEU A 177 -0.36 -10.39 -19.51
C LEU A 177 -0.11 -11.24 -20.77
N GLY A 178 1.15 -11.56 -21.11
CA GLY A 178 1.50 -12.23 -22.34
C GLY A 178 1.57 -11.28 -23.54
N ASP A 179 1.17 -11.72 -24.72
CA ASP A 179 1.19 -10.94 -25.97
C ASP A 179 -0.20 -10.78 -26.60
N ILE A 180 -0.29 -9.98 -27.67
CA ILE A 180 -1.55 -9.73 -28.38
C ILE A 180 -2.17 -11.01 -28.93
N GLY A 181 -1.38 -12.00 -29.34
CA GLY A 181 -1.88 -13.27 -29.91
C GLY A 181 -2.60 -14.15 -28.90
N GLU A 182 -2.23 -14.06 -27.61
CA GLU A 182 -2.94 -14.75 -26.53
C GLU A 182 -4.34 -14.15 -26.27
N HIS A 183 -4.49 -12.84 -26.44
CA HIS A 183 -5.75 -12.13 -26.21
C HIS A 183 -6.67 -12.08 -27.44
N PHE A 184 -6.08 -12.06 -28.62
CA PHE A 184 -6.79 -11.97 -29.92
C PHE A 184 -6.30 -13.04 -30.85
N PRO A 185 -6.61 -14.33 -30.60
CA PRO A 185 -6.19 -15.43 -31.47
C PRO A 185 -6.78 -15.31 -32.87
N ASN A 186 -5.99 -15.68 -33.88
CA ASN A 186 -6.45 -15.77 -35.26
C ASN A 186 -7.45 -16.95 -35.37
N THR A 187 -8.72 -16.65 -35.39
CA THR A 187 -9.83 -17.62 -35.60
C THR A 187 -10.26 -17.65 -37.05
#